data_c0f258ac90b6abbf7a238a8ee256be10
#
_entry.id   c0f258ac90b6abbf7a238a8ee256be10
#
_cell.length_a   1.000
_cell.length_b   1.000
_cell.length_c   1.000
_cell.angle_alpha   90.00
_cell.angle_beta   90.00
_cell.angle_gamma   90.00
#
_symmetry.space_group_name_H-M   'P 1'
#
loop_
_entity.id
_entity.type
_entity.pdbx_description
1 polymer ?
#
loop_
_entity_poly.entity_id
_entity_poly.type
_entity_poly.pdbx_seq_one_letter_code
_entity_poly.pdbx_strand_id
1 'polypeptide(L)'
;MINYLSKPFKWFFKLEAASGLVLLFAAIAALIISNSNLAELYFSTLNKYLFIGINNVGLKLSVLHWINDALMAIFFFFVTLEIKREFLQGELSNIKQALLPIIAAVGGMLVPALFYVFINLGDSETLNGWAIPSATDIAFSLGVLSLLGKRVPLSLKVFLTALAIIDDLGAIVIIALFYSGDLSIMYLSLMLLAFIILLVINKFNIKKFLPYLVTGLFLWDFTHNSGIHATIAGVLLALTIPHRKKEKDFSLLLKIEHAISPYVAFGIMPIFAFANAGVSLEGLSFSSLLNKVPLGILLGLFVGKQLGVFAFSYASIKLKIAQMPNNSNWFNLYGVGILTGIGFTMSLFVGNLAFVENAQYMDGVKIGVLTGSLLSTLTGYFLILLSPNK
;
A
#
# COMPACT_ATOMS: atom_id res chain seq x y z
N MET A 1 20.84 11.97 25.22
CA MET A 1 19.78 10.96 24.99
C MET A 1 19.12 11.02 23.61
N ILE A 2 19.12 12.15 22.93
CA ILE A 2 18.53 12.36 21.58
C ILE A 2 19.30 11.66 20.44
N ASN A 3 20.59 11.38 20.61
CA ASN A 3 21.43 10.79 19.55
C ASN A 3 21.30 9.27 19.34
N TYR A 4 20.73 8.52 20.27
CA TYR A 4 20.61 7.07 20.15
C TYR A 4 19.33 6.64 19.40
N LEU A 5 18.27 7.42 19.47
CA LEU A 5 17.02 7.18 18.72
C LEU A 5 17.16 7.51 17.23
N SER A 6 18.15 8.31 16.84
CA SER A 6 18.32 8.78 15.45
C SER A 6 18.98 7.76 14.50
N LYS A 7 19.70 6.75 15.01
CA LYS A 7 20.42 5.79 14.16
C LYS A 7 19.48 4.79 13.43
N PRO A 8 18.54 4.10 14.11
CA PRO A 8 17.60 3.20 13.44
C PRO A 8 16.66 3.96 12.48
N PHE A 9 16.19 5.17 12.85
CA PHE A 9 15.40 6.00 11.94
C PHE A 9 16.18 6.45 10.71
N LYS A 10 17.44 6.85 10.85
CA LYS A 10 18.28 7.22 9.69
C LYS A 10 18.56 6.04 8.77
N TRP A 11 18.70 4.85 9.31
CA TRP A 11 18.89 3.63 8.52
C TRP A 11 17.60 3.26 7.78
N PHE A 12 16.44 3.30 8.45
CA PHE A 12 15.12 3.08 7.89
C PHE A 12 14.86 4.01 6.70
N PHE A 13 15.01 5.33 6.88
CA PHE A 13 14.83 6.30 5.78
C PHE A 13 15.88 6.20 4.66
N LYS A 14 17.06 5.67 4.89
CA LYS A 14 18.02 5.37 3.81
C LYS A 14 17.57 4.15 2.99
N LEU A 15 17.04 3.13 3.63
CA LEU A 15 16.45 1.96 2.98
C LEU A 15 15.23 2.36 2.14
N GLU A 16 14.34 3.17 2.67
CA GLU A 16 13.14 3.63 1.96
C GLU A 16 13.46 4.52 0.76
N ALA A 17 14.41 5.44 0.89
CA ALA A 17 14.84 6.25 -0.25
C ALA A 17 15.40 5.38 -1.39
N ALA A 18 16.19 4.35 -1.05
CA ALA A 18 16.73 3.43 -2.03
C ALA A 18 15.65 2.53 -2.64
N SER A 19 14.72 2.02 -1.83
CA SER A 19 13.61 1.18 -2.31
C SER A 19 12.68 1.94 -3.25
N GLY A 20 12.35 3.21 -2.93
CA GLY A 20 11.56 4.06 -3.82
C GLY A 20 12.21 4.29 -5.18
N LEU A 21 13.55 4.43 -5.24
CA LEU A 21 14.27 4.53 -6.52
C LEU A 21 14.26 3.22 -7.31
N VAL A 22 14.43 2.07 -6.65
CA VAL A 22 14.36 0.76 -7.30
C VAL A 22 12.95 0.50 -7.82
N LEU A 23 11.93 0.89 -7.07
CA LEU A 23 10.52 0.80 -7.45
C LEU A 23 10.25 1.64 -8.71
N LEU A 24 10.70 2.90 -8.73
CA LEU A 24 10.59 3.79 -9.89
C LEU A 24 11.29 3.19 -11.12
N PHE A 25 12.51 2.67 -10.94
CA PHE A 25 13.26 2.03 -12.00
C PHE A 25 12.52 0.81 -12.57
N ALA A 26 11.94 -0.04 -11.70
CA ALA A 26 11.16 -1.19 -12.10
C ALA A 26 9.92 -0.79 -12.94
N ALA A 27 9.24 0.29 -12.55
CA ALA A 27 8.10 0.82 -13.29
C ALA A 27 8.49 1.38 -14.67
N ILE A 28 9.57 2.16 -14.73
CA ILE A 28 10.09 2.69 -16.00
C ILE A 28 10.52 1.54 -16.91
N ALA A 29 11.21 0.53 -16.38
CA ALA A 29 11.60 -0.66 -17.12
C ALA A 29 10.37 -1.40 -17.70
N ALA A 30 9.31 -1.56 -16.89
CA ALA A 30 8.06 -2.16 -17.33
C ALA A 30 7.43 -1.38 -18.50
N LEU A 31 7.37 -0.04 -18.40
CA LEU A 31 6.85 0.83 -19.45
C LEU A 31 7.68 0.77 -20.74
N ILE A 32 9.01 0.75 -20.61
CA ILE A 32 9.89 0.66 -21.80
C ILE A 32 9.72 -0.71 -22.46
N ILE A 33 9.74 -1.79 -21.69
CA ILE A 33 9.65 -3.16 -22.23
C ILE A 33 8.29 -3.40 -22.87
N SER A 34 7.20 -2.98 -22.20
CA SER A 34 5.83 -3.14 -22.72
C SER A 34 5.54 -2.34 -24.00
N ASN A 35 6.43 -1.39 -24.37
CA ASN A 35 6.31 -0.57 -25.59
C ASN A 35 7.50 -0.76 -26.53
N SER A 36 8.21 -1.87 -26.42
CA SER A 36 9.35 -2.25 -27.27
C SER A 36 9.06 -3.54 -28.02
N ASN A 37 10.01 -4.01 -28.82
CA ASN A 37 9.94 -5.31 -29.49
C ASN A 37 9.85 -6.51 -28.52
N LEU A 38 10.02 -6.28 -27.23
CA LEU A 38 9.88 -7.28 -26.17
C LEU A 38 8.48 -7.29 -25.53
N ALA A 39 7.54 -6.48 -26.03
CA ALA A 39 6.19 -6.36 -25.46
C ALA A 39 5.45 -7.71 -25.43
N GLU A 40 5.50 -8.46 -26.55
CA GLU A 40 4.87 -9.78 -26.64
C GLU A 40 5.47 -10.76 -25.62
N LEU A 41 6.79 -10.78 -25.47
CA LEU A 41 7.46 -11.63 -24.48
C LEU A 41 7.07 -11.22 -23.04
N TYR A 42 6.98 -9.93 -22.76
CA TYR A 42 6.59 -9.41 -21.46
C TYR A 42 5.17 -9.86 -21.09
N PHE A 43 4.17 -9.58 -21.94
CA PHE A 43 2.78 -9.94 -21.66
C PHE A 43 2.55 -11.46 -21.68
N SER A 44 3.16 -12.19 -22.61
CA SER A 44 3.04 -13.65 -22.66
C SER A 44 3.65 -14.32 -21.40
N THR A 45 4.77 -13.79 -20.90
CA THR A 45 5.40 -14.31 -19.67
C THR A 45 4.50 -14.09 -18.43
N LEU A 46 3.90 -12.91 -18.29
CA LEU A 46 3.00 -12.60 -17.17
C LEU A 46 1.71 -13.44 -17.22
N ASN A 47 1.22 -13.76 -18.41
CA ASN A 47 0.01 -14.58 -18.61
C ASN A 47 0.29 -16.09 -18.62
N LYS A 48 1.57 -16.51 -18.58
CA LYS A 48 1.92 -17.94 -18.55
C LYS A 48 1.48 -18.57 -17.23
N TYR A 49 0.81 -19.73 -17.33
CA TYR A 49 0.34 -20.46 -16.16
C TYR A 49 1.47 -21.27 -15.54
N LEU A 50 1.63 -21.13 -14.21
CA LEU A 50 2.50 -21.92 -13.37
C LEU A 50 1.66 -22.79 -12.43
N PHE A 51 1.97 -24.10 -12.41
CA PHE A 51 1.38 -25.02 -11.44
C PHE A 51 2.34 -25.20 -10.26
N ILE A 52 1.88 -24.94 -9.05
CA ILE A 52 2.61 -25.23 -7.81
C ILE A 52 1.76 -26.22 -7.00
N GLY A 53 2.26 -27.45 -6.84
CA GLY A 53 1.53 -28.49 -6.15
C GLY A 53 2.24 -29.84 -6.21
N ILE A 54 1.65 -30.86 -5.60
CA ILE A 54 2.16 -32.23 -5.54
C ILE A 54 1.06 -33.18 -6.06
N ASN A 55 1.39 -34.07 -6.97
CA ASN A 55 0.50 -35.11 -7.50
C ASN A 55 -0.90 -34.57 -7.95
N ASN A 56 -0.91 -33.54 -8.76
CA ASN A 56 -2.13 -32.86 -9.26
C ASN A 56 -2.97 -32.12 -8.19
N VAL A 57 -2.54 -32.09 -6.93
CA VAL A 57 -3.13 -31.25 -5.90
C VAL A 57 -2.29 -29.98 -5.79
N GLY A 58 -2.86 -28.85 -6.15
CA GLY A 58 -2.16 -27.56 -6.14
C GLY A 58 -2.89 -26.49 -6.93
N LEU A 59 -2.29 -25.31 -7.00
CA LEU A 59 -2.84 -24.15 -7.66
C LEU A 59 -2.16 -23.92 -9.01
N LYS A 60 -2.96 -23.73 -10.05
CA LYS A 60 -2.52 -23.37 -11.39
C LYS A 60 -2.97 -21.94 -11.70
N LEU A 61 -2.08 -20.98 -11.47
CA LEU A 61 -2.35 -19.56 -11.66
C LEU A 61 -1.36 -18.96 -12.66
N SER A 62 -1.72 -17.85 -13.29
CA SER A 62 -0.77 -17.10 -14.12
C SER A 62 0.36 -16.50 -13.27
N VAL A 63 1.51 -16.20 -13.87
CA VAL A 63 2.62 -15.51 -13.19
C VAL A 63 2.14 -14.22 -12.56
N LEU A 64 1.31 -13.44 -13.27
CA LEU A 64 0.73 -12.21 -12.76
C LEU A 64 -0.14 -12.45 -11.52
N HIS A 65 -0.98 -13.48 -11.51
CA HIS A 65 -1.78 -13.84 -10.34
C HIS A 65 -0.91 -14.28 -9.15
N TRP A 66 0.15 -15.07 -9.38
CA TRP A 66 1.10 -15.43 -8.32
C TRP A 66 1.75 -14.21 -7.69
N ILE A 67 2.11 -13.21 -8.52
CA ILE A 67 2.66 -11.94 -8.03
C ILE A 67 1.61 -11.16 -7.23
N ASN A 68 0.39 -11.04 -7.73
CA ASN A 68 -0.66 -10.22 -7.13
C ASN A 68 -1.26 -10.85 -5.86
N ASP A 69 -1.27 -12.18 -5.74
CA ASP A 69 -1.87 -12.87 -4.60
C ASP A 69 -0.82 -13.32 -3.58
N ALA A 70 0.19 -14.09 -4.02
CA ALA A 70 1.16 -14.67 -3.08
C ALA A 70 2.18 -13.64 -2.58
N LEU A 71 2.81 -12.86 -3.49
CA LEU A 71 3.79 -11.85 -3.06
C LEU A 71 3.10 -10.71 -2.29
N MET A 72 1.89 -10.32 -2.70
CA MET A 72 1.15 -9.30 -1.98
C MET A 72 0.62 -9.80 -0.63
N ALA A 73 0.36 -11.10 -0.45
CA ALA A 73 0.07 -11.65 0.88
C ALA A 73 1.27 -11.49 1.84
N ILE A 74 2.51 -11.68 1.34
CA ILE A 74 3.72 -11.43 2.13
C ILE A 74 3.90 -9.93 2.41
N PHE A 75 3.59 -9.07 1.45
CA PHE A 75 3.59 -7.62 1.64
C PHE A 75 2.60 -7.20 2.73
N PHE A 76 1.35 -7.63 2.67
CA PHE A 76 0.35 -7.29 3.68
C PHE A 76 0.64 -7.92 5.04
N PHE A 77 1.28 -9.10 5.07
CA PHE A 77 1.82 -9.67 6.30
C PHE A 77 2.86 -8.71 6.92
N PHE A 78 3.82 -8.24 6.14
CA PHE A 78 4.84 -7.28 6.59
C PHE A 78 4.23 -5.96 7.08
N VAL A 79 3.37 -5.33 6.27
CA VAL A 79 2.70 -4.07 6.62
C VAL A 79 1.89 -4.22 7.90
N THR A 80 1.18 -5.34 8.08
CA THR A 80 0.39 -5.57 9.31
C THR A 80 1.28 -5.79 10.54
N LEU A 81 2.48 -6.39 10.41
CA LEU A 81 3.46 -6.45 11.49
C LEU A 81 3.92 -5.04 11.87
N GLU A 82 4.18 -4.18 10.88
CA GLU A 82 4.56 -2.78 11.08
C GLU A 82 3.44 -1.99 11.74
N ILE A 83 2.20 -2.08 11.24
CA ILE A 83 1.00 -1.51 11.86
C ILE A 83 0.91 -1.92 13.34
N LYS A 84 1.02 -3.21 13.62
CA LYS A 84 0.95 -3.75 14.99
C LYS A 84 2.05 -3.21 15.88
N ARG A 85 3.27 -3.08 15.38
CA ARG A 85 4.40 -2.47 16.10
C ARG A 85 4.11 -1.01 16.42
N GLU A 86 3.66 -0.22 15.43
CA GLU A 86 3.37 1.19 15.59
C GLU A 86 2.26 1.45 16.62
N PHE A 87 1.19 0.65 16.62
CA PHE A 87 0.12 0.76 17.62
C PHE A 87 0.55 0.37 19.02
N LEU A 88 1.46 -0.61 19.16
CA LEU A 88 1.87 -1.10 20.48
C LEU A 88 3.04 -0.32 21.09
N GLN A 89 3.98 0.17 20.29
CA GLN A 89 5.24 0.77 20.75
C GLN A 89 5.71 2.00 19.96
N GLY A 90 5.10 2.31 18.81
CA GLY A 90 5.50 3.40 17.92
C GLY A 90 4.73 4.69 18.15
N GLU A 91 4.74 5.56 17.16
CA GLU A 91 4.09 6.88 17.17
C GLU A 91 2.57 6.80 17.33
N LEU A 92 1.95 5.73 16.80
CA LEU A 92 0.50 5.50 16.92
C LEU A 92 0.09 4.99 18.31
N SER A 93 1.04 4.65 19.19
CA SER A 93 0.75 4.23 20.58
C SER A 93 0.29 5.38 21.47
N ASN A 94 0.59 6.62 21.10
CA ASN A 94 0.16 7.83 21.81
C ASN A 94 -0.96 8.53 21.02
N ILE A 95 -2.17 8.48 21.57
CA ILE A 95 -3.37 9.07 20.95
C ILE A 95 -3.17 10.53 20.51
N LYS A 96 -2.47 11.35 21.30
CA LYS A 96 -2.25 12.77 20.96
C LYS A 96 -1.38 12.95 19.70
N GLN A 97 -0.44 12.04 19.48
CA GLN A 97 0.44 12.07 18.29
C GLN A 97 -0.24 11.40 17.10
N ALA A 98 -1.05 10.37 17.33
CA ALA A 98 -1.78 9.63 16.31
C ALA A 98 -2.98 10.39 15.72
N LEU A 99 -3.59 11.34 16.46
CA LEU A 99 -4.81 12.04 16.03
C LEU A 99 -4.67 12.76 14.69
N LEU A 100 -3.57 13.48 14.47
CA LEU A 100 -3.36 14.20 13.21
C LEU A 100 -3.25 13.26 12.02
N PRO A 101 -2.37 12.23 12.03
CA PRO A 101 -2.32 11.24 10.95
C PRO A 101 -3.66 10.52 10.72
N ILE A 102 -4.39 10.14 11.78
CA ILE A 102 -5.69 9.45 11.66
C ILE A 102 -6.71 10.33 10.94
N ILE A 103 -6.88 11.58 11.40
CA ILE A 103 -7.84 12.51 10.81
C ILE A 103 -7.45 12.83 9.35
N ALA A 104 -6.17 13.03 9.11
CA ALA A 104 -5.64 13.29 7.76
C ALA A 104 -5.87 12.09 6.82
N ALA A 105 -5.65 10.86 7.29
CA ALA A 105 -5.88 9.64 6.52
C ALA A 105 -7.37 9.45 6.18
N VAL A 106 -8.29 9.70 7.14
CA VAL A 106 -9.73 9.67 6.86
C VAL A 106 -10.08 10.66 5.74
N GLY A 107 -9.58 11.89 5.79
CA GLY A 107 -9.76 12.86 4.72
C GLY A 107 -9.12 12.41 3.40
N GLY A 108 -7.91 11.84 3.48
CA GLY A 108 -7.15 11.31 2.35
C GLY A 108 -7.75 10.07 1.70
N MET A 109 -8.62 9.33 2.37
CA MET A 109 -9.37 8.21 1.78
C MET A 109 -10.74 8.69 1.24
N LEU A 110 -11.47 9.48 2.00
CA LEU A 110 -12.85 9.86 1.73
C LEU A 110 -12.96 10.82 0.54
N VAL A 111 -12.12 11.87 0.52
CA VAL A 111 -12.23 12.90 -0.52
C VAL A 111 -11.86 12.37 -1.91
N PRO A 112 -10.74 11.64 -2.14
CA PRO A 112 -10.47 11.07 -3.45
C PRO A 112 -11.52 10.05 -3.90
N ALA A 113 -12.07 9.24 -2.97
CA ALA A 113 -13.17 8.33 -3.27
C ALA A 113 -14.41 9.08 -3.76
N LEU A 114 -14.77 10.19 -3.12
CA LEU A 114 -15.87 11.04 -3.55
C LEU A 114 -15.63 11.68 -4.92
N PHE A 115 -14.40 12.14 -5.22
CA PHE A 115 -14.03 12.63 -6.56
C PHE A 115 -14.25 11.55 -7.63
N TYR A 116 -13.78 10.34 -7.36
CA TYR A 116 -13.93 9.22 -8.27
C TYR A 116 -15.41 8.87 -8.50
N VAL A 117 -16.18 8.71 -7.42
CA VAL A 117 -17.61 8.41 -7.47
C VAL A 117 -18.37 9.47 -8.25
N PHE A 118 -18.10 10.76 -8.01
CA PHE A 118 -18.77 11.86 -8.70
C PHE A 118 -18.55 11.83 -10.22
N ILE A 119 -17.33 11.50 -10.67
CA ILE A 119 -16.99 11.42 -12.09
C ILE A 119 -17.62 10.19 -12.75
N ASN A 120 -17.75 9.09 -11.99
CA ASN A 120 -18.25 7.81 -12.50
C ASN A 120 -19.75 7.59 -12.24
N LEU A 121 -20.47 8.59 -11.73
CA LEU A 121 -21.91 8.49 -11.49
C LEU A 121 -22.66 7.99 -12.74
N GLY A 122 -23.61 7.09 -12.51
CA GLY A 122 -24.49 6.54 -13.55
C GLY A 122 -23.92 5.33 -14.30
N ASP A 123 -22.74 4.82 -13.90
CA ASP A 123 -22.12 3.65 -14.50
C ASP A 123 -21.66 2.70 -13.38
N SER A 124 -22.40 1.62 -13.15
CA SER A 124 -22.18 0.67 -12.06
C SER A 124 -20.86 -0.09 -12.18
N GLU A 125 -20.39 -0.37 -13.41
CA GLU A 125 -19.14 -1.09 -13.63
C GLU A 125 -17.93 -0.24 -13.24
N THR A 126 -17.91 1.01 -13.72
CA THR A 126 -16.80 1.92 -13.43
C THR A 126 -16.78 2.36 -11.97
N LEU A 127 -17.94 2.39 -11.28
CA LEU A 127 -18.02 2.71 -9.84
C LEU A 127 -17.21 1.76 -8.97
N ASN A 128 -16.99 0.50 -9.36
CA ASN A 128 -16.18 -0.45 -8.59
C ASN A 128 -14.76 0.06 -8.29
N GLY A 129 -14.24 0.96 -9.10
CA GLY A 129 -12.90 1.56 -8.92
C GLY A 129 -12.81 2.67 -7.85
N TRP A 130 -13.86 2.93 -7.08
CA TRP A 130 -13.95 4.07 -6.15
C TRP A 130 -12.81 4.15 -5.12
N ALA A 131 -12.28 3.01 -4.71
CA ALA A 131 -11.21 2.93 -3.71
C ALA A 131 -9.79 3.09 -4.31
N ILE A 132 -9.63 3.01 -5.64
CA ILE A 132 -8.31 3.09 -6.29
C ILE A 132 -7.55 4.37 -5.91
N PRO A 133 -8.14 5.59 -5.98
CA PRO A 133 -7.43 6.80 -5.65
C PRO A 133 -7.30 7.06 -4.13
N SER A 134 -7.84 6.19 -3.28
CA SER A 134 -7.73 6.33 -1.82
C SER A 134 -6.42 5.80 -1.26
N ALA A 135 -5.68 4.97 -2.00
CA ALA A 135 -4.44 4.37 -1.55
C ALA A 135 -3.23 5.32 -1.68
N THR A 136 -2.24 5.13 -0.80
CA THR A 136 -0.93 5.83 -0.84
C THR A 136 0.18 4.79 -0.91
N ASP A 137 1.12 4.97 -1.82
CA ASP A 137 2.36 4.18 -1.86
C ASP A 137 3.38 4.76 -0.89
N ILE A 138 3.53 4.11 0.28
CA ILE A 138 4.41 4.57 1.35
C ILE A 138 5.88 4.58 0.91
N ALA A 139 6.35 3.52 0.20
CA ALA A 139 7.74 3.38 -0.20
C ALA A 139 8.13 4.48 -1.21
N PHE A 140 7.28 4.76 -2.17
CA PHE A 140 7.51 5.80 -3.16
C PHE A 140 7.42 7.20 -2.55
N SER A 141 6.37 7.49 -1.76
CA SER A 141 6.15 8.79 -1.13
C SER A 141 7.27 9.17 -0.17
N LEU A 142 7.72 8.24 0.70
CA LEU A 142 8.86 8.44 1.58
C LEU A 142 10.18 8.49 0.82
N GLY A 143 10.31 7.73 -0.26
CA GLY A 143 11.45 7.80 -1.17
C GLY A 143 11.63 9.22 -1.70
N VAL A 144 10.59 9.80 -2.28
CA VAL A 144 10.57 11.17 -2.80
C VAL A 144 10.85 12.19 -1.69
N LEU A 145 10.18 12.05 -0.54
CA LEU A 145 10.37 12.94 0.61
C LEU A 145 11.81 12.87 1.14
N SER A 146 12.44 11.71 1.05
CA SER A 146 13.83 11.49 1.51
C SER A 146 14.87 12.14 0.59
N LEU A 147 14.58 12.31 -0.71
CA LEU A 147 15.43 13.03 -1.65
C LEU A 147 15.59 14.52 -1.29
N LEU A 148 14.60 15.11 -0.61
CA LEU A 148 14.65 16.49 -0.11
C LEU A 148 15.58 16.66 1.12
N GLY A 149 16.07 15.57 1.68
CA GLY A 149 17.12 15.53 2.69
C GLY A 149 16.79 16.32 3.96
N LYS A 150 17.66 17.30 4.29
CA LYS A 150 17.54 18.12 5.52
C LYS A 150 16.44 19.19 5.46
N ARG A 151 15.87 19.45 4.30
CA ARG A 151 14.78 20.44 4.14
C ARG A 151 13.46 19.97 4.78
N VAL A 152 13.29 18.67 4.94
CA VAL A 152 12.10 18.09 5.55
C VAL A 152 12.36 17.74 7.01
N PRO A 153 11.64 18.36 7.97
CA PRO A 153 11.71 17.98 9.38
C PRO A 153 11.36 16.51 9.58
N LEU A 154 12.03 15.85 10.52
CA LEU A 154 11.78 14.44 10.85
C LEU A 154 10.32 14.20 11.25
N SER A 155 9.71 15.16 11.94
CA SER A 155 8.29 15.10 12.35
C SER A 155 7.31 14.97 11.18
N LEU A 156 7.62 15.56 10.01
CA LEU A 156 6.82 15.42 8.80
C LEU A 156 7.01 14.06 8.12
N LYS A 157 8.21 13.48 8.18
CA LYS A 157 8.44 12.10 7.73
C LYS A 157 7.65 11.12 8.58
N VAL A 158 7.71 11.29 9.90
CA VAL A 158 6.91 10.50 10.86
C VAL A 158 5.41 10.68 10.60
N PHE A 159 4.96 11.90 10.35
CA PHE A 159 3.56 12.16 9.99
C PHE A 159 3.13 11.42 8.72
N LEU A 160 3.94 11.49 7.65
CA LEU A 160 3.66 10.79 6.39
C LEU A 160 3.65 9.27 6.58
N THR A 161 4.64 8.73 7.31
CA THR A 161 4.68 7.29 7.63
C THR A 161 3.44 6.85 8.41
N ALA A 162 3.07 7.56 9.47
CA ALA A 162 1.90 7.24 10.27
C ALA A 162 0.60 7.35 9.46
N LEU A 163 0.47 8.36 8.60
CA LEU A 163 -0.68 8.53 7.71
C LEU A 163 -0.79 7.36 6.73
N ALA A 164 0.32 7.01 6.06
CA ALA A 164 0.31 5.94 5.08
C ALA A 164 0.05 4.56 5.71
N ILE A 165 0.54 4.31 6.92
CA ILE A 165 0.20 3.10 7.71
C ILE A 165 -1.31 3.01 7.96
N ILE A 166 -1.97 4.14 8.25
CA ILE A 166 -3.42 4.17 8.47
C ILE A 166 -4.18 4.02 7.14
N ASP A 167 -3.67 4.61 6.06
CA ASP A 167 -4.20 4.40 4.70
C ASP A 167 -4.15 2.92 4.31
N ASP A 168 -3.03 2.23 4.59
CA ASP A 168 -2.88 0.79 4.32
C ASP A 168 -3.86 -0.04 5.16
N LEU A 169 -4.03 0.31 6.45
CA LEU A 169 -5.06 -0.32 7.28
C LEU A 169 -6.46 -0.11 6.70
N GLY A 170 -6.76 1.11 6.24
CA GLY A 170 -8.01 1.43 5.57
C GLY A 170 -8.20 0.62 4.28
N ALA A 171 -7.14 0.49 3.47
CA ALA A 171 -7.15 -0.33 2.25
C ALA A 171 -7.45 -1.80 2.58
N ILE A 172 -6.83 -2.38 3.62
CA ILE A 172 -7.10 -3.75 4.08
C ILE A 172 -8.59 -3.94 4.41
N VAL A 173 -9.18 -2.99 5.15
CA VAL A 173 -10.59 -3.05 5.54
C VAL A 173 -11.48 -2.93 4.31
N ILE A 174 -11.18 -2.01 3.39
CA ILE A 174 -11.92 -1.82 2.14
C ILE A 174 -11.87 -3.10 1.28
N ILE A 175 -10.70 -3.70 1.12
CA ILE A 175 -10.52 -4.93 0.35
C ILE A 175 -11.36 -6.07 0.96
N ALA A 176 -11.32 -6.24 2.27
CA ALA A 176 -12.05 -7.29 2.95
C ALA A 176 -13.58 -7.16 2.85
N LEU A 177 -14.10 -5.92 2.81
CA LEU A 177 -15.54 -5.65 2.83
C LEU A 177 -16.16 -5.51 1.43
N PHE A 178 -15.41 -4.98 0.46
CA PHE A 178 -15.98 -4.57 -0.83
C PHE A 178 -15.45 -5.36 -2.03
N TYR A 179 -14.31 -6.05 -1.91
CA TYR A 179 -13.67 -6.77 -3.01
C TYR A 179 -13.58 -8.28 -2.76
N SER A 180 -14.62 -8.84 -2.13
CA SER A 180 -14.78 -10.29 -1.96
C SER A 180 -15.67 -10.83 -3.08
N GLY A 181 -15.32 -12.03 -3.61
CA GLY A 181 -16.11 -12.75 -4.61
C GLY A 181 -17.18 -13.63 -3.97
N ASP A 182 -17.60 -14.67 -4.71
CA ASP A 182 -18.56 -15.66 -4.22
C ASP A 182 -17.98 -16.45 -3.05
N LEU A 183 -18.69 -16.41 -1.90
CA LEU A 183 -18.19 -16.98 -0.66
C LEU A 183 -18.49 -18.49 -0.58
N SER A 184 -17.44 -19.29 -0.37
CA SER A 184 -17.53 -20.71 -0.07
C SER A 184 -17.54 -20.95 1.44
N ILE A 185 -18.69 -21.40 1.98
CA ILE A 185 -18.85 -21.66 3.44
C ILE A 185 -17.86 -22.72 3.92
N MET A 186 -17.55 -23.74 3.10
CA MET A 186 -16.58 -24.77 3.45
C MET A 186 -15.19 -24.17 3.66
N TYR A 187 -14.67 -23.40 2.71
CA TYR A 187 -13.34 -22.81 2.81
C TYR A 187 -13.27 -21.68 3.85
N LEU A 188 -14.36 -20.94 4.05
CA LEU A 188 -14.47 -19.99 5.16
C LEU A 188 -14.35 -20.66 6.53
N SER A 189 -14.99 -21.84 6.71
CA SER A 189 -14.86 -22.58 7.96
C SER A 189 -13.45 -23.15 8.18
N LEU A 190 -12.77 -23.61 7.12
CA LEU A 190 -11.38 -24.05 7.18
C LEU A 190 -10.42 -22.88 7.46
N MET A 191 -10.65 -21.72 6.83
CA MET A 191 -9.92 -20.48 7.11
C MET A 191 -10.06 -20.07 8.58
N LEU A 192 -11.28 -20.08 9.11
CA LEU A 192 -11.55 -19.78 10.52
C LEU A 192 -10.86 -20.78 11.46
N LEU A 193 -10.88 -22.07 11.13
CA LEU A 193 -10.18 -23.10 11.89
C LEU A 193 -8.67 -22.85 11.92
N ALA A 194 -8.05 -22.55 10.77
CA ALA A 194 -6.63 -22.22 10.69
C ALA A 194 -6.30 -20.96 11.51
N PHE A 195 -7.16 -19.94 11.46
CA PHE A 195 -6.99 -18.74 12.27
C PHE A 195 -7.11 -19.03 13.77
N ILE A 196 -8.04 -19.85 14.21
CA ILE A 196 -8.17 -20.30 15.61
C ILE A 196 -6.90 -21.05 16.05
N ILE A 197 -6.33 -21.93 15.21
CA ILE A 197 -5.07 -22.61 15.49
C ILE A 197 -3.95 -21.57 15.71
N LEU A 198 -3.84 -20.55 14.87
CA LEU A 198 -2.86 -19.46 15.03
C LEU A 198 -3.05 -18.70 16.35
N LEU A 199 -4.29 -18.42 16.76
CA LEU A 199 -4.59 -17.79 18.04
C LEU A 199 -4.18 -18.68 19.21
N VAL A 200 -4.37 -19.98 19.10
CA VAL A 200 -3.93 -20.96 20.12
C VAL A 200 -2.40 -20.98 20.19
N ILE A 201 -1.69 -21.02 19.06
CA ILE A 201 -0.22 -20.94 18.98
C ILE A 201 0.27 -19.63 19.66
N ASN A 202 -0.39 -18.52 19.40
CA ASN A 202 -0.09 -17.22 20.03
C ASN A 202 -0.34 -17.28 21.55
N LYS A 203 -1.48 -17.83 22.00
CA LYS A 203 -1.84 -17.94 23.43
C LYS A 203 -0.80 -18.74 24.21
N PHE A 204 -0.27 -19.81 23.63
CA PHE A 204 0.83 -20.59 24.23
C PHE A 204 2.21 -19.90 24.11
N ASN A 205 2.24 -18.68 23.55
CA ASN A 205 3.45 -17.87 23.43
C ASN A 205 4.62 -18.61 22.74
N ILE A 206 4.32 -19.34 21.67
CA ILE A 206 5.33 -20.07 20.88
C ILE A 206 6.20 -19.03 20.17
N LYS A 207 7.50 -18.99 20.49
CA LYS A 207 8.47 -18.00 19.96
C LYS A 207 9.18 -18.48 18.68
N LYS A 208 8.81 -19.64 18.13
CA LYS A 208 9.33 -20.16 16.86
C LYS A 208 8.41 -19.75 15.72
N PHE A 209 8.98 -19.27 14.61
CA PHE A 209 8.18 -18.81 13.46
C PHE A 209 7.58 -19.98 12.65
N LEU A 210 8.24 -21.13 12.59
CA LEU A 210 7.84 -22.25 11.75
C LEU A 210 6.38 -22.71 11.93
N PRO A 211 5.82 -22.87 13.15
CA PRO A 211 4.41 -23.21 13.33
C PRO A 211 3.45 -22.17 12.73
N TYR A 212 3.77 -20.87 12.86
CA TYR A 212 2.98 -19.80 12.26
C TYR A 212 3.05 -19.84 10.74
N LEU A 213 4.24 -20.07 10.18
CA LEU A 213 4.44 -20.16 8.72
C LEU A 213 3.65 -21.32 8.12
N VAL A 214 3.76 -22.52 8.70
CA VAL A 214 3.05 -23.70 8.19
C VAL A 214 1.54 -23.50 8.25
N THR A 215 0.99 -23.06 9.40
CA THR A 215 -0.44 -22.79 9.52
C THR A 215 -0.85 -21.62 8.63
N GLY A 216 0.01 -20.61 8.45
CA GLY A 216 -0.21 -19.47 7.58
C GLY A 216 -0.31 -19.85 6.09
N LEU A 217 0.43 -20.85 5.63
CA LEU A 217 0.30 -21.37 4.26
C LEU A 217 -1.07 -22.03 4.03
N PHE A 218 -1.55 -22.83 4.98
CA PHE A 218 -2.91 -23.38 4.92
C PHE A 218 -3.96 -22.27 5.01
N LEU A 219 -3.77 -21.28 5.88
CA LEU A 219 -4.65 -20.12 5.98
C LEU A 219 -4.74 -19.39 4.64
N TRP A 220 -3.61 -19.19 3.95
CA TRP A 220 -3.57 -18.53 2.64
C TRP A 220 -4.31 -19.33 1.57
N ASP A 221 -4.08 -20.66 1.49
CA ASP A 221 -4.78 -21.56 0.55
C ASP A 221 -6.30 -21.55 0.79
N PHE A 222 -6.73 -21.68 2.05
CA PHE A 222 -8.15 -21.64 2.40
C PHE A 222 -8.78 -20.27 2.12
N THR A 223 -8.07 -19.17 2.38
CA THR A 223 -8.54 -17.81 2.08
C THR A 223 -8.70 -17.63 0.58
N HIS A 224 -7.71 -18.06 -0.22
CA HIS A 224 -7.76 -17.99 -1.69
C HIS A 224 -8.99 -18.71 -2.25
N ASN A 225 -9.32 -19.90 -1.72
CA ASN A 225 -10.47 -20.69 -2.18
C ASN A 225 -11.80 -20.27 -1.51
N SER A 226 -11.80 -19.35 -0.54
CA SER A 226 -13.01 -18.95 0.20
C SER A 226 -13.85 -17.88 -0.49
N GLY A 227 -13.30 -17.22 -1.51
CA GLY A 227 -13.88 -16.02 -2.12
C GLY A 227 -13.44 -14.72 -1.46
N ILE A 228 -12.72 -14.77 -0.33
CA ILE A 228 -12.04 -13.61 0.26
C ILE A 228 -10.68 -13.48 -0.41
N HIS A 229 -10.22 -12.24 -0.63
CA HIS A 229 -8.93 -12.01 -1.27
C HIS A 229 -7.77 -12.63 -0.46
N ALA A 230 -6.89 -13.37 -1.14
CA ALA A 230 -5.82 -14.17 -0.53
C ALA A 230 -4.86 -13.36 0.37
N THR A 231 -4.69 -12.07 0.11
CA THR A 231 -3.84 -11.15 0.89
C THR A 231 -4.29 -10.98 2.34
N ILE A 232 -5.59 -11.17 2.62
CA ILE A 232 -6.15 -11.11 3.98
C ILE A 232 -5.54 -12.18 4.89
N ALA A 233 -5.13 -13.32 4.33
CA ALA A 233 -4.41 -14.34 5.10
C ALA A 233 -3.11 -13.80 5.70
N GLY A 234 -2.35 -12.98 4.96
CA GLY A 234 -1.15 -12.30 5.47
C GLY A 234 -1.46 -11.39 6.67
N VAL A 235 -2.55 -10.64 6.56
CA VAL A 235 -3.05 -9.77 7.65
C VAL A 235 -3.40 -10.58 8.89
N LEU A 236 -4.23 -11.61 8.74
CA LEU A 236 -4.66 -12.48 9.84
C LEU A 236 -3.46 -13.15 10.52
N LEU A 237 -2.50 -13.67 9.73
CA LEU A 237 -1.27 -14.27 10.25
C LEU A 237 -0.48 -13.26 11.08
N ALA A 238 -0.26 -12.04 10.58
CA ALA A 238 0.51 -11.00 11.28
C ALA A 238 -0.12 -10.61 12.63
N LEU A 239 -1.45 -10.52 12.68
CA LEU A 239 -2.18 -10.22 13.91
C LEU A 239 -1.91 -11.27 15.00
N THR A 240 -1.64 -12.52 14.62
CA THR A 240 -1.38 -13.61 15.58
C THR A 240 0.09 -13.70 16.05
N ILE A 241 1.04 -13.05 15.37
CA ILE A 241 2.47 -13.06 15.78
C ILE A 241 2.63 -12.39 17.15
N PRO A 242 3.23 -13.06 18.16
CA PRO A 242 3.33 -12.49 19.50
C PRO A 242 4.29 -11.30 19.56
N HIS A 243 3.86 -10.27 20.29
CA HIS A 243 4.65 -9.10 20.63
C HIS A 243 4.31 -8.62 22.03
N ARG A 244 5.31 -8.52 22.92
CA ARG A 244 5.11 -8.04 24.30
C ARG A 244 5.89 -6.75 24.53
N LYS A 245 5.23 -5.74 25.08
CA LYS A 245 5.82 -4.42 25.41
C LYS A 245 7.11 -4.48 26.22
N LYS A 246 7.31 -5.52 27.04
CA LYS A 246 8.51 -5.69 27.89
C LYS A 246 9.70 -6.30 27.13
N GLU A 247 9.49 -6.93 25.99
CA GLU A 247 10.53 -7.60 25.18
C GLU A 247 10.98 -6.68 24.03
N LYS A 248 11.58 -5.50 24.36
CA LYS A 248 11.95 -4.48 23.36
C LYS A 248 12.87 -4.99 22.24
N ASP A 249 13.75 -5.95 22.51
CA ASP A 249 14.78 -6.39 21.54
C ASP A 249 14.65 -7.85 21.08
N PHE A 250 13.72 -8.63 21.63
CA PHE A 250 13.62 -10.08 21.39
C PHE A 250 12.23 -10.58 20.99
N SER A 251 11.32 -9.70 20.59
CA SER A 251 10.00 -10.15 20.14
C SER A 251 10.09 -10.86 18.79
N LEU A 252 9.29 -11.92 18.63
CA LEU A 252 9.20 -12.64 17.35
C LEU A 252 8.77 -11.71 16.22
N LEU A 253 7.85 -10.77 16.51
CA LEU A 253 7.37 -9.76 15.57
C LEU A 253 8.55 -8.97 14.99
N LEU A 254 9.38 -8.34 15.84
CA LEU A 254 10.51 -7.51 15.38
C LEU A 254 11.53 -8.30 14.58
N LYS A 255 11.81 -9.56 14.98
CA LYS A 255 12.72 -10.43 14.25
C LYS A 255 12.24 -10.70 12.83
N ILE A 256 10.94 -11.01 12.68
CA ILE A 256 10.35 -11.30 11.38
C ILE A 256 10.30 -10.03 10.54
N GLU A 257 9.80 -8.93 11.10
CA GLU A 257 9.69 -7.63 10.43
C GLU A 257 11.04 -7.20 9.84
N HIS A 258 12.11 -7.18 10.67
CA HIS A 258 13.45 -6.81 10.22
C HIS A 258 14.04 -7.81 9.20
N ALA A 259 13.73 -9.10 9.32
CA ALA A 259 14.24 -10.10 8.38
C ALA A 259 13.60 -9.99 6.99
N ILE A 260 12.28 -9.70 6.92
CA ILE A 260 11.55 -9.63 5.64
C ILE A 260 11.58 -8.22 5.01
N SER A 261 11.78 -7.15 5.77
CA SER A 261 11.79 -5.77 5.28
C SER A 261 12.63 -5.56 4.00
N PRO A 262 13.90 -6.01 3.92
CA PRO A 262 14.69 -5.84 2.69
C PRO A 262 14.12 -6.61 1.49
N TYR A 263 13.56 -7.80 1.71
CA TYR A 263 12.95 -8.60 0.62
C TYR A 263 11.66 -7.97 0.12
N VAL A 264 10.87 -7.37 1.00
CA VAL A 264 9.68 -6.60 0.60
C VAL A 264 10.11 -5.36 -0.19
N ALA A 265 11.02 -4.56 0.34
CA ALA A 265 11.43 -3.28 -0.21
C ALA A 265 12.18 -3.40 -1.55
N PHE A 266 13.07 -4.39 -1.70
CA PHE A 266 13.95 -4.54 -2.88
C PHE A 266 13.59 -5.74 -3.79
N GLY A 267 12.64 -6.57 -3.40
CA GLY A 267 12.19 -7.73 -4.16
C GLY A 267 10.70 -7.63 -4.50
N ILE A 268 9.83 -7.82 -3.50
CA ILE A 268 8.39 -7.97 -3.71
C ILE A 268 7.79 -6.74 -4.38
N MET A 269 8.03 -5.54 -3.83
CA MET A 269 7.46 -4.31 -4.37
C MET A 269 7.98 -3.97 -5.79
N PRO A 270 9.28 -4.06 -6.10
CA PRO A 270 9.75 -3.87 -7.47
C PRO A 270 9.23 -4.93 -8.46
N ILE A 271 9.12 -6.20 -8.06
CA ILE A 271 8.54 -7.25 -8.92
C ILE A 271 7.07 -6.94 -9.19
N PHE A 272 6.32 -6.56 -8.16
CA PHE A 272 4.91 -6.15 -8.30
C PHE A 272 4.77 -4.93 -9.23
N ALA A 273 5.59 -3.89 -9.03
CA ALA A 273 5.59 -2.71 -9.87
C ALA A 273 5.93 -3.05 -11.33
N PHE A 274 6.95 -3.87 -11.55
CA PHE A 274 7.34 -4.32 -12.89
C PHE A 274 6.21 -5.09 -13.57
N ALA A 275 5.54 -5.99 -12.87
CA ALA A 275 4.46 -6.80 -13.44
C ALA A 275 3.19 -6.00 -13.74
N ASN A 276 2.89 -4.96 -12.95
CA ASN A 276 1.61 -4.25 -13.02
C ASN A 276 1.69 -2.87 -13.69
N ALA A 277 2.87 -2.23 -13.77
CA ALA A 277 2.99 -0.90 -14.40
C ALA A 277 3.08 -0.94 -15.92
N GLY A 278 3.37 -2.09 -16.52
CA GLY A 278 3.44 -2.21 -17.98
C GLY A 278 2.06 -1.99 -18.62
N VAL A 279 1.98 -1.01 -19.51
CA VAL A 279 0.80 -0.68 -20.32
C VAL A 279 1.23 -0.41 -21.76
N SER A 280 0.47 -0.92 -22.71
CA SER A 280 0.69 -0.56 -24.12
C SER A 280 0.23 0.88 -24.34
N LEU A 281 1.11 1.70 -24.88
CA LEU A 281 0.79 3.07 -25.28
C LEU A 281 0.26 3.14 -26.72
N GLU A 282 0.26 2.01 -27.45
CA GLU A 282 -0.23 1.91 -28.79
C GLU A 282 -1.75 2.18 -28.82
N GLY A 283 -2.16 3.13 -29.68
CA GLY A 283 -3.57 3.54 -29.77
C GLY A 283 -4.08 4.44 -28.63
N LEU A 284 -3.26 4.74 -27.63
CA LEU A 284 -3.62 5.69 -26.57
C LEU A 284 -3.41 7.12 -27.06
N SER A 285 -4.42 7.94 -26.86
CA SER A 285 -4.37 9.38 -27.11
C SER A 285 -4.57 10.15 -25.81
N PHE A 286 -4.27 11.43 -25.81
CA PHE A 286 -4.54 12.28 -24.65
C PHE A 286 -6.02 12.27 -24.24
N SER A 287 -6.94 12.05 -25.20
CA SER A 287 -8.36 11.88 -24.92
C SER A 287 -8.68 10.64 -24.06
N SER A 288 -7.84 9.61 -24.10
CA SER A 288 -8.02 8.41 -23.26
C SER A 288 -7.93 8.74 -21.75
N LEU A 289 -7.16 9.77 -21.35
CA LEU A 289 -7.12 10.28 -19.98
C LEU A 289 -8.44 10.94 -19.54
N LEU A 290 -9.26 11.40 -20.49
CA LEU A 290 -10.54 12.04 -20.19
C LEU A 290 -11.68 11.03 -20.02
N ASN A 291 -11.44 9.74 -20.25
CA ASN A 291 -12.39 8.68 -19.94
C ASN A 291 -12.64 8.63 -18.42
N LYS A 292 -13.84 8.19 -18.03
CA LYS A 292 -14.32 8.23 -16.64
C LYS A 292 -13.33 7.59 -15.64
N VAL A 293 -12.84 6.38 -15.90
CA VAL A 293 -11.97 5.64 -14.98
C VAL A 293 -10.62 6.36 -14.81
N PRO A 294 -9.81 6.59 -15.86
CA PRO A 294 -8.52 7.26 -15.69
C PRO A 294 -8.64 8.68 -15.15
N LEU A 295 -9.66 9.44 -15.59
CA LEU A 295 -9.91 10.81 -15.10
C LEU A 295 -10.28 10.80 -13.60
N GLY A 296 -11.15 9.88 -13.20
CA GLY A 296 -11.55 9.72 -11.79
C GLY A 296 -10.37 9.38 -10.89
N ILE A 297 -9.49 8.49 -11.34
CA ILE A 297 -8.27 8.10 -10.62
C ILE A 297 -7.28 9.27 -10.56
N LEU A 298 -7.00 9.91 -11.69
CA LEU A 298 -6.07 11.03 -11.78
C LEU A 298 -6.51 12.18 -10.85
N LEU A 299 -7.77 12.63 -10.99
CA LEU A 299 -8.28 13.71 -10.15
C LEU A 299 -8.42 13.31 -8.69
N GLY A 300 -8.79 12.07 -8.41
CA GLY A 300 -8.83 11.54 -7.05
C GLY A 300 -7.46 11.55 -6.39
N LEU A 301 -6.43 11.01 -7.04
CA LEU A 301 -5.06 10.98 -6.53
C LEU A 301 -4.45 12.39 -6.44
N PHE A 302 -4.49 13.16 -7.53
CA PHE A 302 -3.81 14.45 -7.57
C PHE A 302 -4.57 15.56 -6.83
N VAL A 303 -5.88 15.70 -7.05
CA VAL A 303 -6.66 16.78 -6.43
C VAL A 303 -7.32 16.31 -5.13
N GLY A 304 -8.01 15.18 -5.17
CA GLY A 304 -8.79 14.66 -4.05
C GLY A 304 -7.93 14.37 -2.82
N LYS A 305 -6.78 13.70 -3.02
CA LYS A 305 -5.88 13.30 -1.93
C LYS A 305 -5.31 14.52 -1.20
N GLN A 306 -4.74 15.47 -1.94
CA GLN A 306 -4.16 16.68 -1.33
C GLN A 306 -5.22 17.53 -0.61
N LEU A 307 -6.42 17.69 -1.19
CA LEU A 307 -7.51 18.42 -0.56
C LEU A 307 -7.99 17.71 0.72
N GLY A 308 -8.18 16.39 0.65
CA GLY A 308 -8.63 15.59 1.78
C GLY A 308 -7.64 15.63 2.94
N VAL A 309 -6.38 15.28 2.69
CA VAL A 309 -5.34 15.29 3.72
C VAL A 309 -5.15 16.68 4.31
N PHE A 310 -5.06 17.71 3.46
CA PHE A 310 -4.80 19.07 3.95
C PHE A 310 -6.00 19.69 4.67
N ALA A 311 -7.21 19.58 4.13
CA ALA A 311 -8.40 20.16 4.73
C ALA A 311 -8.71 19.56 6.10
N PHE A 312 -8.62 18.23 6.23
CA PHE A 312 -8.84 17.55 7.49
C PHE A 312 -7.73 17.84 8.51
N SER A 313 -6.48 17.91 8.07
CA SER A 313 -5.36 18.32 8.93
C SER A 313 -5.53 19.78 9.37
N TYR A 314 -5.87 20.69 8.45
CA TYR A 314 -6.09 22.11 8.76
C TYR A 314 -7.21 22.29 9.76
N ALA A 315 -8.36 21.66 9.53
CA ALA A 315 -9.51 21.73 10.42
C ALA A 315 -9.17 21.20 11.82
N SER A 316 -8.52 20.03 11.92
CA SER A 316 -8.17 19.43 13.21
C SER A 316 -7.19 20.28 14.01
N ILE A 317 -6.21 20.91 13.35
CA ILE A 317 -5.25 21.80 14.01
C ILE A 317 -5.93 23.11 14.43
N LYS A 318 -6.78 23.71 13.58
CA LYS A 318 -7.51 24.95 13.92
C LYS A 318 -8.51 24.74 15.05
N LEU A 319 -9.17 23.59 15.10
CA LEU A 319 -10.08 23.20 16.18
C LEU A 319 -9.33 22.76 17.45
N LYS A 320 -7.99 22.77 17.44
CA LYS A 320 -7.12 22.34 18.56
C LYS A 320 -7.31 20.87 18.97
N ILE A 321 -7.84 20.04 18.07
CA ILE A 321 -7.98 18.58 18.25
C ILE A 321 -6.62 17.90 18.11
N ALA A 322 -5.81 18.37 17.15
CA ALA A 322 -4.47 17.88 16.86
C ALA A 322 -3.45 19.04 16.82
N GLN A 323 -2.16 18.69 16.86
CA GLN A 323 -1.08 19.66 16.83
C GLN A 323 -0.30 19.56 15.51
N MET A 324 0.20 20.72 15.04
CA MET A 324 1.11 20.78 13.90
C MET A 324 2.38 19.97 14.21
N PRO A 325 2.92 19.21 13.26
CA PRO A 325 4.21 18.54 13.44
C PRO A 325 5.33 19.55 13.76
N ASN A 326 6.18 19.19 14.70
CA ASN A 326 7.24 20.09 15.18
C ASN A 326 8.15 20.56 14.03
N ASN A 327 8.58 21.84 14.09
CA ASN A 327 9.43 22.45 13.07
C ASN A 327 8.86 22.40 11.64
N SER A 328 7.54 22.30 11.48
CA SER A 328 6.85 22.34 10.19
C SER A 328 6.05 23.63 10.01
N ASN A 329 5.70 23.94 8.78
CA ASN A 329 4.81 25.02 8.41
C ASN A 329 3.67 24.49 7.51
N TRP A 330 2.70 25.33 7.19
CA TRP A 330 1.54 24.97 6.36
C TRP A 330 1.94 24.55 4.94
N PHE A 331 3.00 25.16 4.36
CA PHE A 331 3.51 24.77 3.03
C PHE A 331 4.09 23.36 3.04
N ASN A 332 4.86 23.04 4.07
CA ASN A 332 5.44 21.71 4.23
C ASN A 332 4.36 20.65 4.45
N LEU A 333 3.35 20.97 5.27
CA LEU A 333 2.23 20.06 5.52
C LEU A 333 1.41 19.84 4.25
N TYR A 334 1.15 20.90 3.48
CA TYR A 334 0.44 20.81 2.20
C TYR A 334 1.25 20.02 1.17
N GLY A 335 2.56 20.26 1.08
CA GLY A 335 3.44 19.50 0.19
C GLY A 335 3.46 18.00 0.51
N VAL A 336 3.46 17.64 1.80
CA VAL A 336 3.30 16.24 2.22
C VAL A 336 1.92 15.72 1.84
N GLY A 337 0.86 16.51 2.01
CA GLY A 337 -0.49 16.18 1.54
C GLY A 337 -0.55 15.89 0.04
N ILE A 338 0.21 16.61 -0.80
CA ILE A 338 0.32 16.31 -2.24
C ILE A 338 1.04 14.97 -2.45
N LEU A 339 2.14 14.72 -1.73
CA LEU A 339 2.90 13.47 -1.87
C LEU A 339 2.09 12.22 -1.48
N THR A 340 1.07 12.34 -0.62
CA THR A 340 0.15 11.23 -0.35
C THR A 340 -0.67 10.82 -1.57
N GLY A 341 -0.80 11.69 -2.59
CA GLY A 341 -1.39 11.36 -3.88
C GLY A 341 -0.54 10.42 -4.76
N ILE A 342 0.64 10.02 -4.31
CA ILE A 342 1.41 8.95 -4.96
C ILE A 342 0.78 7.61 -4.55
N GLY A 343 -0.18 7.14 -5.34
CA GLY A 343 -0.87 5.88 -5.05
C GLY A 343 -0.19 4.66 -5.65
N PHE A 344 0.53 4.86 -6.73
CA PHE A 344 1.27 3.92 -7.58
C PHE A 344 0.99 2.43 -7.34
N THR A 345 1.87 1.67 -6.63
CA THR A 345 1.71 0.21 -6.47
C THR A 345 0.43 -0.16 -5.73
N MET A 346 0.05 0.59 -4.70
CA MET A 346 -1.15 0.32 -3.93
C MET A 346 -2.42 0.62 -4.72
N SER A 347 -2.45 1.71 -5.50
CA SER A 347 -3.57 1.99 -6.40
C SER A 347 -3.68 0.98 -7.54
N LEU A 348 -2.55 0.48 -8.11
CA LEU A 348 -2.56 -0.60 -9.09
C LEU A 348 -3.08 -1.90 -8.48
N PHE A 349 -2.70 -2.19 -7.24
CA PHE A 349 -3.19 -3.36 -6.52
C PHE A 349 -4.72 -3.31 -6.30
N VAL A 350 -5.24 -2.19 -5.79
CA VAL A 350 -6.68 -1.99 -5.62
C VAL A 350 -7.40 -2.04 -6.98
N GLY A 351 -6.78 -1.50 -8.04
CA GLY A 351 -7.32 -1.56 -9.41
C GLY A 351 -7.48 -2.98 -9.93
N ASN A 352 -6.49 -3.85 -9.70
CA ASN A 352 -6.58 -5.27 -10.04
C ASN A 352 -7.72 -5.97 -9.31
N LEU A 353 -8.06 -5.56 -8.08
CA LEU A 353 -9.18 -6.11 -7.32
C LEU A 353 -10.52 -5.56 -7.79
N ALA A 354 -10.57 -4.27 -8.09
CA ALA A 354 -11.78 -3.57 -8.48
C ALA A 354 -12.31 -4.03 -9.86
N PHE A 355 -11.41 -4.44 -10.75
CA PHE A 355 -11.74 -4.79 -12.14
C PHE A 355 -11.31 -6.21 -12.53
N VAL A 356 -11.37 -7.17 -11.60
CA VAL A 356 -11.08 -8.59 -11.87
C VAL A 356 -11.93 -9.12 -13.04
N GLU A 357 -13.22 -8.79 -13.07
CA GLU A 357 -14.16 -9.24 -14.11
C GLU A 357 -14.14 -8.34 -15.36
N ASN A 358 -13.61 -7.13 -15.25
CA ASN A 358 -13.66 -6.09 -16.28
C ASN A 358 -12.25 -5.62 -16.67
N ALA A 359 -11.40 -6.54 -17.13
CA ALA A 359 -10.01 -6.28 -17.50
C ALA A 359 -9.82 -5.15 -18.54
N GLN A 360 -10.87 -4.81 -19.30
CA GLN A 360 -10.88 -3.70 -20.25
C GLN A 360 -10.59 -2.32 -19.63
N TYR A 361 -10.87 -2.15 -18.32
CA TYR A 361 -10.60 -0.90 -17.61
C TYR A 361 -9.16 -0.80 -17.09
N MET A 362 -8.40 -1.90 -17.08
CA MET A 362 -7.08 -1.94 -16.45
C MET A 362 -6.05 -1.00 -17.09
N ASP A 363 -6.07 -0.82 -18.41
CA ASP A 363 -5.19 0.15 -19.06
C ASP A 363 -5.53 1.58 -18.63
N GLY A 364 -6.83 1.90 -18.52
CA GLY A 364 -7.31 3.16 -17.96
C GLY A 364 -6.87 3.36 -16.51
N VAL A 365 -6.93 2.31 -15.68
CA VAL A 365 -6.43 2.33 -14.29
C VAL A 365 -4.94 2.66 -14.26
N LYS A 366 -4.12 1.91 -15.02
CA LYS A 366 -2.68 2.11 -15.06
C LYS A 366 -2.30 3.54 -15.47
N ILE A 367 -2.93 4.06 -16.52
CA ILE A 367 -2.66 5.43 -17.00
C ILE A 367 -3.08 6.46 -15.96
N GLY A 368 -4.29 6.34 -15.39
CA GLY A 368 -4.77 7.24 -14.33
C GLY A 368 -3.86 7.25 -13.11
N VAL A 369 -3.44 6.06 -12.65
CA VAL A 369 -2.53 5.90 -11.51
C VAL A 369 -1.15 6.48 -11.79
N LEU A 370 -0.55 6.15 -12.93
CA LEU A 370 0.79 6.62 -13.29
C LEU A 370 0.82 8.14 -13.45
N THR A 371 -0.16 8.71 -14.15
CA THR A 371 -0.23 10.18 -14.34
C THR A 371 -0.55 10.92 -13.05
N GLY A 372 -1.51 10.45 -12.25
CA GLY A 372 -1.84 11.05 -10.95
C GLY A 372 -0.67 11.00 -9.98
N SER A 373 0.02 9.86 -9.90
CA SER A 373 1.20 9.68 -9.05
C SER A 373 2.39 10.55 -9.51
N LEU A 374 2.62 10.68 -10.83
CA LEU A 374 3.68 11.54 -11.36
C LEU A 374 3.42 13.01 -11.07
N LEU A 375 2.19 13.49 -11.29
CA LEU A 375 1.81 14.87 -10.97
C LEU A 375 1.96 15.15 -9.47
N SER A 376 1.52 14.25 -8.60
CA SER A 376 1.67 14.37 -7.15
C SER A 376 3.15 14.38 -6.74
N THR A 377 3.98 13.54 -7.36
CA THR A 377 5.44 13.49 -7.12
C THR A 377 6.10 14.82 -7.46
N LEU A 378 5.91 15.30 -8.69
CA LEU A 378 6.56 16.52 -9.16
C LEU A 378 6.09 17.75 -8.36
N THR A 379 4.78 17.89 -8.22
CA THR A 379 4.20 19.07 -7.55
C THR A 379 4.57 19.08 -6.06
N GLY A 380 4.45 17.95 -5.35
CA GLY A 380 4.81 17.85 -3.94
C GLY A 380 6.30 18.08 -3.70
N TYR A 381 7.17 17.49 -4.54
CA TYR A 381 8.61 17.68 -4.47
C TYR A 381 9.00 19.14 -4.64
N PHE A 382 8.53 19.80 -5.73
CA PHE A 382 8.88 21.21 -6.00
C PHE A 382 8.29 22.15 -4.96
N LEU A 383 7.06 21.91 -4.49
CA LEU A 383 6.46 22.76 -3.46
C LEU A 383 7.25 22.71 -2.16
N ILE A 384 7.68 21.53 -1.71
CA ILE A 384 8.50 21.41 -0.50
C ILE A 384 9.92 22.01 -0.73
N LEU A 385 10.48 21.81 -1.94
CA LEU A 385 11.79 22.38 -2.30
C LEU A 385 11.79 23.91 -2.24
N LEU A 386 10.70 24.54 -2.63
CA LEU A 386 10.51 26.00 -2.64
C LEU A 386 10.02 26.55 -1.29
N SER A 387 9.66 25.67 -0.34
CA SER A 387 9.23 26.12 0.98
C SER A 387 10.35 26.85 1.71
N PRO A 388 10.05 27.99 2.38
CA PRO A 388 11.04 28.73 3.16
C PRO A 388 11.66 27.84 4.22
N ASN A 389 13.00 27.75 4.23
CA ASN A 389 13.72 27.15 5.35
C ASN A 389 13.49 28.03 6.60
N LYS A 390 12.96 27.45 7.67
CA LYS A 390 13.01 28.08 8.99
C LYS A 390 14.33 27.86 9.66
#